data_aecc58195481003adaff15a58f6be07c
#
_entry.id   aecc58195481003adaff15a58f6be07c
#
_cell.length_a   1.000
_cell.length_b   1.000
_cell.length_c   1.000
_cell.angle_alpha   90.00
_cell.angle_beta   90.00
_cell.angle_gamma   90.00
#
_symmetry.space_group_name_H-M   'P 1'
#
loop_
_entity.id
_entity.type
_entity.pdbx_description
1 polymer ?
#
loop_
_entity_poly.entity_id
_entity_poly.type
_entity_poly.pdbx_seq_one_letter_code
_entity_poly.pdbx_strand_id
1 'polypeptide(L)'
;MLRGNYTARIDIKGRLKVPTEFRRLIDEKHGKDFYITSLTGECVRIYPLPEWESIEQRLSLLPSMDPARRKFLDRTNYYGQQATIDGQGRLLIHPLLRKSAEVIGDVAVLGYLTYLEVWELDKFKARLLADPYTEEDEAAIARLGI
;
A
#
# COMPACT_ATOMS: atom_id res chain seq x y z
N MET A 1 5.55 8.51 -11.09
CA MET A 1 4.90 7.25 -10.67
C MET A 1 5.82 6.45 -9.76
N LEU A 2 5.27 5.81 -8.78
CA LEU A 2 6.02 4.96 -7.84
C LEU A 2 6.25 3.59 -8.47
N ARG A 3 7.52 3.17 -8.54
CA ARG A 3 7.88 1.89 -9.17
C ARG A 3 9.10 1.27 -8.51
N GLY A 4 9.17 -0.05 -8.56
CA GLY A 4 10.32 -0.80 -8.10
C GLY A 4 10.10 -1.45 -6.74
N ASN A 5 11.13 -2.17 -6.29
CA ASN A 5 11.16 -2.88 -5.03
C ASN A 5 12.40 -2.43 -4.24
N TYR A 6 12.19 -1.94 -3.04
CA TYR A 6 13.27 -1.51 -2.15
C TYR A 6 13.11 -2.19 -0.80
N THR A 7 14.19 -2.70 -0.27
CA THR A 7 14.22 -3.24 1.10
C THR A 7 14.18 -2.06 2.08
N ALA A 8 13.38 -2.21 3.12
CA ALA A 8 13.28 -1.21 4.19
C ALA A 8 13.16 -1.93 5.53
N ARG A 9 13.17 -1.17 6.62
CA ARG A 9 13.09 -1.74 7.95
C ARG A 9 11.99 -1.07 8.75
N ILE A 10 11.23 -1.89 9.48
CA ILE A 10 10.29 -1.45 10.50
C ILE A 10 10.97 -1.59 11.84
N ASP A 11 11.09 -0.50 12.59
CA ASP A 11 11.73 -0.50 13.89
C ASP A 11 10.85 -1.12 14.99
N ILE A 12 11.41 -1.26 16.18
CA ILE A 12 10.71 -1.88 17.31
C ILE A 12 9.45 -1.12 17.72
N LYS A 13 9.38 0.18 17.40
CA LYS A 13 8.19 1.01 17.67
C LYS A 13 7.16 0.96 16.55
N GLY A 14 7.42 0.19 15.50
CA GLY A 14 6.49 0.03 14.38
C GLY A 14 6.60 1.09 13.30
N ARG A 15 7.71 1.81 13.22
CA ARG A 15 7.91 2.86 12.24
C ARG A 15 8.68 2.31 11.03
N LEU A 16 8.11 2.52 9.86
CA LEU A 16 8.75 2.17 8.58
C LEU A 16 9.59 3.34 8.10
N LYS A 17 10.86 3.09 7.83
CA LYS A 17 11.71 4.05 7.11
C LYS A 17 11.34 3.97 5.63
N VAL A 18 10.69 4.99 5.12
CA VAL A 18 10.30 5.03 3.70
C VAL A 18 11.55 5.15 2.84
N PRO A 19 11.73 4.27 1.84
CA PRO A 19 12.89 4.37 0.93
C PRO A 19 13.00 5.75 0.31
N THR A 20 14.23 6.27 0.24
CA THR A 20 14.52 7.63 -0.21
C THR A 20 13.98 7.90 -1.61
N GLU A 21 14.04 6.91 -2.49
CA GLU A 21 13.57 7.01 -3.87
C GLU A 21 12.07 7.30 -3.92
N PHE A 22 11.28 6.63 -3.08
CA PHE A 22 9.84 6.88 -2.99
C PHE A 22 9.54 8.18 -2.25
N ARG A 23 10.25 8.44 -1.16
CA ARG A 23 10.06 9.65 -0.37
C ARG A 23 10.23 10.91 -1.21
N ARG A 24 11.26 10.96 -2.03
CA ARG A 24 11.52 12.11 -2.91
C ARG A 24 10.35 12.37 -3.86
N LEU A 25 9.87 11.32 -4.53
CA LEU A 25 8.75 11.44 -5.48
C LEU A 25 7.46 11.87 -4.80
N ILE A 26 7.21 11.37 -3.59
CA ILE A 26 6.02 11.71 -2.84
C ILE A 26 6.07 13.15 -2.32
N ASP A 27 7.20 13.57 -1.76
CA ASP A 27 7.39 14.93 -1.25
C ASP A 27 7.16 15.99 -2.34
N GLU A 28 7.58 15.71 -3.56
CA GLU A 28 7.40 16.64 -4.69
C GLU A 28 5.94 16.85 -5.08
N LYS A 29 5.09 15.84 -4.88
CA LYS A 29 3.71 15.84 -5.42
C LYS A 29 2.61 15.87 -4.37
N HIS A 30 2.78 15.24 -3.22
CA HIS A 30 1.67 14.85 -2.37
C HIS A 30 1.76 15.31 -0.92
N GLY A 31 2.88 15.87 -0.48
CA GLY A 31 3.04 16.32 0.90
C GLY A 31 3.38 15.17 1.87
N LYS A 32 2.99 15.34 3.15
CA LYS A 32 3.49 14.51 4.25
C LYS A 32 2.45 13.61 4.89
N ASP A 33 1.19 13.74 4.50
CA ASP A 33 0.11 12.97 5.09
C ASP A 33 -0.23 11.75 4.24
N PHE A 34 -0.54 10.65 4.92
CA PHE A 34 -0.78 9.35 4.29
C PHE A 34 -1.99 8.68 4.92
N TYR A 35 -2.64 7.84 4.15
CA TYR A 35 -3.56 6.86 4.68
C TYR A 35 -2.94 5.47 4.55
N ILE A 36 -2.74 4.81 5.69
CA ILE A 36 -2.09 3.50 5.76
C ILE A 36 -3.16 2.49 6.06
N THR A 37 -3.34 1.51 5.18
CA THR A 37 -4.45 0.56 5.28
C THR A 37 -4.10 -0.80 4.65
N SER A 38 -5.10 -1.65 4.53
CA SER A 38 -5.04 -2.92 3.82
C SER A 38 -6.44 -3.30 3.38
N LEU A 39 -6.53 -4.11 2.34
CA LEU A 39 -7.80 -4.66 1.89
C LEU A 39 -8.03 -6.06 2.45
N THR A 40 -6.99 -6.88 2.47
CA THR A 40 -7.06 -8.27 2.92
C THR A 40 -6.41 -8.53 4.28
N GLY A 41 -5.59 -7.57 4.75
CA GLY A 41 -4.77 -7.74 5.93
C GLY A 41 -3.46 -8.49 5.69
N GLU A 42 -3.19 -8.92 4.45
CA GLU A 42 -1.96 -9.65 4.11
C GLU A 42 -0.76 -8.76 3.90
N CYS A 43 -0.98 -7.52 3.52
CA CYS A 43 0.08 -6.53 3.30
C CYS A 43 -0.39 -5.16 3.77
N VAL A 44 0.54 -4.23 3.81
CA VAL A 44 0.26 -2.83 4.15
C VAL A 44 0.25 -2.01 2.87
N ARG A 45 -0.81 -1.21 2.67
CA ARG A 45 -0.86 -0.23 1.59
C ARG A 45 -0.67 1.16 2.16
N ILE A 46 0.21 1.93 1.54
CA ILE A 46 0.51 3.31 1.95
C ILE A 46 0.12 4.22 0.81
N TYR A 47 -0.96 4.97 1.01
CA TYR A 47 -1.46 5.94 0.04
C TYR A 47 -1.06 7.34 0.47
N PRO A 48 -0.44 8.13 -0.41
CA PRO A 48 -0.43 9.58 -0.20
C PRO A 48 -1.87 10.05 0.00
N LEU A 49 -2.12 10.93 0.97
CA LEU A 49 -3.49 11.30 1.32
C LEU A 49 -4.30 11.84 0.13
N PRO A 50 -3.74 12.69 -0.77
CA PRO A 50 -4.50 13.12 -1.96
C PRO A 50 -4.93 11.97 -2.86
N GLU A 51 -4.14 10.92 -2.98
CA GLU A 51 -4.49 9.72 -3.76
C GLU A 51 -5.63 8.96 -3.10
N TRP A 52 -5.60 8.84 -1.77
CA TRP A 52 -6.70 8.21 -1.02
C TRP A 52 -7.99 9.02 -1.12
N GLU A 53 -7.91 10.34 -1.01
CA GLU A 53 -9.06 11.20 -1.17
C GLU A 53 -9.70 11.08 -2.56
N SER A 54 -8.88 10.88 -3.59
CA SER A 54 -9.39 10.60 -4.94
C SER A 54 -10.17 9.28 -5.00
N ILE A 55 -9.72 8.26 -4.30
CA ILE A 55 -10.45 6.99 -4.17
C ILE A 55 -11.78 7.21 -3.44
N GLU A 56 -11.77 7.96 -2.35
CA GLU A 56 -12.97 8.28 -1.59
C GLU A 56 -14.01 9.00 -2.45
N GLN A 57 -13.58 9.95 -3.26
CA GLN A 57 -14.47 10.66 -4.17
C GLN A 57 -15.14 9.72 -5.18
N ARG A 58 -14.38 8.78 -5.74
CA ARG A 58 -14.91 7.79 -6.68
C ARG A 58 -15.87 6.81 -5.98
N LEU A 59 -15.56 6.39 -4.76
CA LEU A 59 -16.44 5.54 -3.97
C LEU A 59 -17.76 6.22 -3.65
N SER A 60 -17.74 7.54 -3.44
CA SER A 60 -18.96 8.31 -3.13
C SER A 60 -19.95 8.34 -4.27
N LEU A 61 -19.52 8.01 -5.51
CA LEU A 61 -20.41 7.93 -6.67
C LEU A 61 -21.26 6.65 -6.66
N LEU A 62 -20.89 5.64 -5.89
CA LEU A 62 -21.70 4.45 -5.70
C LEU A 62 -22.77 4.71 -4.63
N PRO A 63 -23.95 4.06 -4.74
CA PRO A 63 -24.95 4.15 -3.70
C PRO A 63 -24.41 3.69 -2.35
N SER A 64 -24.84 4.32 -1.25
CA SER A 64 -24.40 3.96 0.10
C SER A 64 -24.73 2.52 0.49
N MET A 65 -25.75 1.94 -0.13
CA MET A 65 -26.19 0.56 0.11
C MET A 65 -25.48 -0.46 -0.80
N ASP A 66 -24.57 -0.02 -1.67
CA ASP A 66 -23.85 -0.94 -2.55
C ASP A 66 -22.98 -1.88 -1.73
N PRO A 67 -23.14 -3.22 -1.88
CA PRO A 67 -22.40 -4.18 -1.06
C PRO A 67 -20.88 -4.12 -1.27
N ALA A 68 -20.42 -3.88 -2.49
CA ALA A 68 -18.98 -3.79 -2.79
C ALA A 68 -18.37 -2.55 -2.13
N ARG A 69 -19.08 -1.41 -2.20
CA ARG A 69 -18.66 -0.19 -1.50
C ARG A 69 -18.52 -0.44 -0.01
N ARG A 70 -19.52 -1.08 0.59
CA ARG A 70 -19.50 -1.36 2.03
C ARG A 70 -18.36 -2.28 2.42
N LYS A 71 -18.17 -3.36 1.69
CA LYS A 71 -17.06 -4.31 1.95
C LYS A 71 -15.70 -3.64 1.85
N PHE A 72 -15.52 -2.81 0.84
CA PHE A 72 -14.27 -2.08 0.66
C PHE A 72 -14.01 -1.13 1.84
N LEU A 73 -15.01 -0.34 2.23
CA LEU A 73 -14.88 0.61 3.34
C LEU A 73 -14.73 -0.10 4.69
N ASP A 74 -15.43 -1.20 4.93
CA ASP A 74 -15.27 -1.99 6.16
C ASP A 74 -13.82 -2.41 6.36
N ARG A 75 -13.18 -2.93 5.31
CA ARG A 75 -11.81 -3.43 5.39
C ARG A 75 -10.79 -2.30 5.48
N THR A 76 -10.92 -1.30 4.65
CA THR A 76 -9.97 -0.20 4.63
C THR A 76 -10.07 0.70 5.87
N ASN A 77 -11.21 0.71 6.54
CA ASN A 77 -11.34 1.37 7.84
C ASN A 77 -10.81 0.48 8.98
N TYR A 78 -11.12 -0.81 8.96
CA TYR A 78 -10.66 -1.72 10.02
C TYR A 78 -9.14 -1.73 10.13
N TYR A 79 -8.44 -1.79 9.00
CA TYR A 79 -6.99 -1.80 8.96
C TYR A 79 -6.37 -0.40 8.88
N GLY A 80 -7.18 0.65 8.74
CA GLY A 80 -6.71 1.95 8.32
C GLY A 80 -6.42 2.94 9.45
N GLN A 81 -5.39 3.74 9.25
CA GLN A 81 -5.13 4.96 10.04
C GLN A 81 -4.41 5.99 9.19
N GLN A 82 -4.76 7.25 9.41
CA GLN A 82 -4.01 8.36 8.85
C GLN A 82 -2.69 8.53 9.61
N ALA A 83 -1.62 8.86 8.90
CA ALA A 83 -0.31 9.08 9.49
C ALA A 83 0.40 10.22 8.78
N THR A 84 1.29 10.88 9.51
CA THR A 84 2.16 11.93 8.97
C THR A 84 3.60 11.42 9.02
N ILE A 85 4.33 11.55 7.92
CA ILE A 85 5.75 11.18 7.89
C ILE A 85 6.55 12.12 8.79
N ASP A 86 7.46 11.55 9.58
CA ASP A 86 8.28 12.37 10.49
C ASP A 86 9.49 12.98 9.77
N GLY A 87 10.25 13.81 10.50
CA GLY A 87 11.42 14.49 9.95
C GLY A 87 12.54 13.55 9.51
N GLN A 88 12.51 12.29 9.93
CA GLN A 88 13.49 11.27 9.54
C GLN A 88 12.95 10.33 8.44
N GLY A 89 11.80 10.64 7.88
CA GLY A 89 11.22 9.84 6.80
C GLY A 89 10.55 8.55 7.26
N ARG A 90 10.01 8.53 8.48
CA ARG A 90 9.39 7.32 9.04
C ARG A 90 7.88 7.50 9.15
N LEU A 91 7.16 6.41 8.87
CA LEU A 91 5.70 6.31 9.02
C LEU A 91 5.37 5.25 10.05
N LEU A 92 4.50 5.58 11.00
CA LEU A 92 4.03 4.62 11.97
C LEU A 92 2.95 3.73 11.36
N ILE A 93 3.18 2.42 11.42
CA ILE A 93 2.17 1.41 11.05
C ILE A 93 1.61 0.87 12.36
N HIS A 94 0.31 1.05 12.58
CA HIS A 94 -0.30 0.68 13.86
C HIS A 94 -0.29 -0.84 14.12
N PRO A 95 -0.33 -1.25 15.41
CA PRO A 95 -0.08 -2.65 15.79
C PRO A 95 -1.02 -3.66 15.15
N LEU A 96 -2.31 -3.35 15.02
CA LEU A 96 -3.29 -4.25 14.41
C LEU A 96 -2.87 -4.65 13.00
N LEU A 97 -2.47 -3.66 12.19
CA LEU A 97 -2.08 -3.92 10.81
C LEU A 97 -0.70 -4.59 10.72
N ARG A 98 0.26 -4.18 11.54
CA ARG A 98 1.57 -4.85 11.58
C ARG A 98 1.45 -6.33 11.89
N LYS A 99 0.61 -6.66 12.87
CA LYS A 99 0.37 -8.05 13.27
C LYS A 99 -0.32 -8.84 12.16
N SER A 100 -1.36 -8.28 11.57
CA SER A 100 -2.12 -8.94 10.50
C SER A 100 -1.24 -9.23 9.28
N ALA A 101 -0.45 -8.26 8.85
CA ALA A 101 0.42 -8.39 7.68
C ALA A 101 1.76 -9.08 7.99
N GLU A 102 2.05 -9.33 9.27
CA GLU A 102 3.30 -9.93 9.73
C GLU A 102 4.53 -9.13 9.30
N VAL A 103 4.39 -7.81 9.23
CA VAL A 103 5.50 -6.93 8.85
C VAL A 103 6.27 -6.49 10.07
N ILE A 104 7.49 -7.01 10.21
CA ILE A 104 8.40 -6.72 11.30
C ILE A 104 9.83 -6.82 10.79
N GLY A 105 10.72 -5.94 11.26
CA GLY A 105 12.11 -5.93 10.82
C GLY A 105 12.23 -5.60 9.33
N ASP A 106 12.94 -6.44 8.58
CA ASP A 106 13.19 -6.22 7.17
C ASP A 106 11.98 -6.58 6.32
N VAL A 107 11.59 -5.65 5.44
CA VAL A 107 10.40 -5.78 4.59
C VAL A 107 10.71 -5.33 3.17
N ALA A 108 9.88 -5.74 2.22
CA ALA A 108 9.91 -5.24 0.85
C ALA A 108 8.89 -4.10 0.72
N VAL A 109 9.31 -2.99 0.11
CA VAL A 109 8.44 -1.87 -0.23
C VAL A 109 8.37 -1.78 -1.74
N LEU A 110 7.16 -1.94 -2.28
CA LEU A 110 6.93 -2.02 -3.72
C LEU A 110 6.10 -0.83 -4.19
N GLY A 111 6.43 -0.31 -5.36
CA GLY A 111 5.71 0.80 -5.99
C GLY A 111 4.57 0.29 -6.88
N TYR A 112 3.37 0.76 -6.62
CA TYR A 112 2.17 0.45 -7.40
C TYR A 112 1.60 1.73 -8.02
N LEU A 113 2.43 2.46 -8.73
CA LEU A 113 2.11 3.70 -9.46
C LEU A 113 1.71 4.85 -8.54
N THR A 114 0.60 4.74 -7.84
CA THR A 114 0.04 5.82 -7.00
C THR A 114 0.15 5.56 -5.51
N TYR A 115 0.52 4.34 -5.13
CA TYR A 115 0.68 3.96 -3.73
C TYR A 115 1.80 2.95 -3.56
N LEU A 116 2.13 2.63 -2.31
CA LEU A 116 3.13 1.63 -1.96
C LEU A 116 2.47 0.45 -1.27
N GLU A 117 3.05 -0.76 -1.47
CA GLU A 117 2.74 -1.92 -0.64
C GLU A 117 3.95 -2.35 0.13
N VAL A 118 3.74 -2.71 1.40
CA VAL A 118 4.78 -3.25 2.27
C VAL A 118 4.44 -4.70 2.59
N TRP A 119 5.39 -5.57 2.30
CA TRP A 119 5.24 -7.02 2.46
C TRP A 119 6.36 -7.61 3.29
N GLU A 120 6.01 -8.59 4.11
CA GLU A 120 7.00 -9.55 4.59
C GLU A 120 7.55 -10.28 3.35
N LEU A 121 8.87 -10.37 3.24
CA LEU A 121 9.50 -10.78 1.97
C LEU A 121 9.14 -12.22 1.56
N ASP A 122 9.17 -13.15 2.48
CA ASP A 122 8.87 -14.56 2.17
C ASP A 122 7.40 -14.75 1.78
N LYS A 123 6.48 -14.01 2.40
CA LYS A 123 5.07 -14.01 2.01
C LYS A 123 4.89 -13.50 0.59
N PHE A 124 5.61 -12.45 0.22
CA PHE A 124 5.53 -11.91 -1.14
C PHE A 124 6.04 -12.91 -2.17
N LYS A 125 7.19 -13.55 -1.89
CA LYS A 125 7.75 -14.58 -2.77
C LYS A 125 6.78 -15.75 -2.93
N ALA A 126 6.14 -16.19 -1.85
CA ALA A 126 5.15 -17.26 -1.89
C ALA A 126 3.95 -16.87 -2.75
N ARG A 127 3.50 -15.62 -2.68
CA ARG A 127 2.41 -15.11 -3.52
C ARG A 127 2.77 -15.13 -5.00
N LEU A 128 3.99 -14.72 -5.34
CA LEU A 128 4.45 -14.76 -6.75
C LEU A 128 4.42 -16.18 -7.32
N LEU A 129 4.77 -17.16 -6.49
CA LEU A 129 4.74 -18.58 -6.92
C LEU A 129 3.32 -19.14 -6.99
N ALA A 130 2.45 -18.72 -6.08
CA ALA A 130 1.06 -19.21 -6.02
C ALA A 130 0.17 -18.64 -7.12
N ASP A 131 0.52 -17.49 -7.66
CA ASP A 131 -0.27 -16.77 -8.67
C ASP A 131 0.64 -16.38 -9.84
N PRO A 132 1.05 -17.34 -10.70
CA PRO A 132 2.01 -17.09 -11.76
C PRO A 132 1.43 -16.23 -12.88
N TYR A 133 2.30 -15.46 -13.52
CA TYR A 133 1.97 -14.67 -14.69
C TYR A 133 1.76 -15.59 -15.89
N THR A 134 0.54 -15.60 -16.44
CA THR A 134 0.13 -16.54 -17.49
C THR A 134 0.17 -15.91 -18.89
N GLU A 135 0.02 -16.74 -19.92
CA GLU A 135 -0.13 -16.24 -21.29
C GLU A 135 -1.41 -15.40 -21.46
N GLU A 136 -2.48 -15.74 -20.72
CA GLU A 136 -3.71 -14.95 -20.71
C GLU A 136 -3.48 -13.56 -20.12
N ASP A 137 -2.70 -13.49 -19.05
CA ASP A 137 -2.32 -12.21 -18.43
C ASP A 137 -1.49 -11.38 -19.42
N GLU A 138 -0.52 -12.02 -20.10
CA GLU A 138 0.29 -11.36 -21.13
C GLU A 138 -0.58 -10.76 -22.23
N ALA A 139 -1.55 -11.54 -22.72
CA ALA A 139 -2.47 -11.07 -23.76
C ALA A 139 -3.31 -9.87 -23.30
N ALA A 140 -3.75 -9.88 -22.05
CA ALA A 140 -4.51 -8.76 -21.47
C ALA A 140 -3.68 -7.48 -21.42
N ILE A 141 -2.41 -7.59 -21.03
CA ILE A 141 -1.49 -6.45 -20.96
C ILE A 141 -1.10 -5.97 -22.36
N ALA A 142 -0.90 -6.88 -23.31
CA ALA A 142 -0.53 -6.54 -24.68
C ALA A 142 -1.59 -5.66 -25.38
N ARG A 143 -2.86 -5.72 -24.96
CA ARG A 143 -3.92 -4.84 -25.46
C ARG A 143 -3.66 -3.36 -25.20
N LEU A 144 -2.81 -3.07 -24.23
CA LEU A 144 -2.41 -1.69 -23.89
C LEU A 144 -1.22 -1.21 -24.73
N GLY A 145 -0.70 -2.02 -25.64
CA GLY A 145 0.45 -1.67 -26.46
C GLY A 145 1.80 -1.90 -25.78
N ILE A 146 1.81 -2.69 -24.74
CA ILE A 146 3.01 -2.99 -23.96
C ILE A 146 3.75 -4.19 -24.55
#